data_75e94679a344afbcf655d89a324b1c15
#
_entry.id   75e94679a344afbcf655d89a324b1c15
#
_cell.length_a   1.000
_cell.length_b   1.000
_cell.length_c   1.000
_cell.angle_alpha   90.00
_cell.angle_beta   90.00
_cell.angle_gamma   90.00
#
_symmetry.space_group_name_H-M   'P 1'
#
loop_
_entity.id
_entity.type
_entity.pdbx_description
1 polymer ?
#
loop_
_entity_poly.entity_id
_entity_poly.type
_entity_poly.pdbx_seq_one_letter_code
_entity_poly.pdbx_strand_id
1 'polypeptide(L)'
;MFKPFVGVALAALFAVSAVAHAEDAGPIVIKFSHVVSDDTPKGKGALLFKKLAEERLPGKVKVEVYPNSTLFGDADEIEALRANKVQMLATSLSKFEPYTKQLQVFDLPFLFDDLEALKRFQKRDKSRELLRSMAKHGIYGLAYWNNGMKQLSATRELHRPDDVKGLVFRIQPSSVLEAQFAMLGATAKQLSYAETLKAMQAGSVQGTENTWSNLAGQKIDSVQPYITETNHGALSYMLITSSAFWTGIPYQTRTELESIVDEVTLVVNKEAEALNQKEREHLLAAGKSRLVSLSAEEHEAWRNAMKPLWKNYEAQIGSDVLRAAQVVNRKR
;
A
#
# COMPACT_ATOMS: atom_id res chain seq x y z
N MET A 1 -21.23 -74.21 62.97
CA MET A 1 -19.94 -73.65 62.57
C MET A 1 -20.02 -73.47 61.04
N PHE A 2 -20.42 -72.33 60.55
CA PHE A 2 -20.44 -71.93 59.18
C PHE A 2 -19.72 -70.65 58.99
N LYS A 3 -18.65 -70.62 58.17
CA LYS A 3 -17.95 -69.41 57.78
C LYS A 3 -18.58 -68.88 56.49
N PRO A 4 -18.80 -67.58 56.31
CA PRO A 4 -19.22 -67.00 55.03
C PRO A 4 -18.03 -66.67 54.18
N PHE A 5 -18.15 -67.01 52.88
CA PHE A 5 -17.27 -66.60 51.81
C PHE A 5 -17.57 -65.13 51.43
N VAL A 6 -16.52 -64.30 51.43
CA VAL A 6 -16.58 -62.94 50.93
C VAL A 6 -16.13 -62.94 49.45
N GLY A 7 -17.04 -62.68 48.56
CA GLY A 7 -16.75 -62.52 47.13
C GLY A 7 -16.28 -61.10 46.84
N VAL A 8 -15.05 -60.96 46.36
CA VAL A 8 -14.50 -59.70 45.88
C VAL A 8 -14.96 -59.48 44.40
N ALA A 9 -15.83 -58.53 44.19
CA ALA A 9 -16.21 -58.07 42.84
C ALA A 9 -15.18 -57.10 42.33
N LEU A 10 -14.45 -57.46 41.26
CA LEU A 10 -13.50 -56.60 40.56
C LEU A 10 -14.27 -55.74 39.57
N ALA A 11 -14.45 -54.43 39.87
CA ALA A 11 -15.04 -53.47 38.95
C ALA A 11 -13.95 -52.96 37.99
N ALA A 12 -14.00 -53.43 36.73
CA ALA A 12 -13.15 -52.87 35.66
C ALA A 12 -13.71 -51.53 35.23
N LEU A 13 -13.02 -50.42 35.59
CA LEU A 13 -13.26 -49.07 35.03
C LEU A 13 -12.72 -49.04 33.60
N PHE A 14 -13.61 -49.03 32.63
CA PHE A 14 -13.28 -48.63 31.26
C PHE A 14 -13.17 -47.13 31.22
N ALA A 15 -11.93 -46.59 31.19
CA ALA A 15 -11.66 -45.21 30.83
C ALA A 15 -11.90 -45.03 29.32
N VAL A 16 -13.08 -44.55 28.97
CA VAL A 16 -13.35 -44.03 27.62
C VAL A 16 -12.59 -42.73 27.44
N SER A 17 -11.43 -42.81 26.78
CA SER A 17 -10.72 -41.63 26.31
C SER A 17 -11.59 -40.92 25.27
N ALA A 18 -12.31 -39.91 25.64
CA ALA A 18 -12.95 -39.00 24.69
C ALA A 18 -11.83 -38.32 23.89
N VAL A 19 -11.55 -38.85 22.70
CA VAL A 19 -10.79 -38.12 21.69
C VAL A 19 -11.70 -36.94 21.29
N ALA A 20 -11.41 -35.76 21.85
CA ALA A 20 -12.02 -34.53 21.39
C ALA A 20 -11.63 -34.36 19.90
N HIS A 21 -12.56 -34.71 19.02
CA HIS A 21 -12.47 -34.27 17.63
C HIS A 21 -12.52 -32.74 17.70
N ALA A 22 -11.39 -32.08 17.40
CA ALA A 22 -11.42 -30.68 17.02
C ALA A 22 -12.43 -30.62 15.86
N GLU A 23 -13.56 -29.97 16.06
CA GLU A 23 -14.49 -29.65 15.00
C GLU A 23 -13.65 -29.06 13.88
N ASP A 24 -13.82 -29.61 12.69
CA ASP A 24 -13.13 -29.19 11.47
C ASP A 24 -13.69 -27.80 11.11
N ALA A 25 -13.18 -26.80 11.81
CA ALA A 25 -13.44 -25.41 11.47
C ALA A 25 -12.90 -25.24 10.06
N GLY A 26 -13.77 -25.03 9.09
CA GLY A 26 -13.40 -24.90 7.68
C GLY A 26 -12.22 -23.94 7.47
N PRO A 27 -11.71 -23.79 6.26
CA PRO A 27 -10.51 -22.99 6.02
C PRO A 27 -10.68 -21.55 6.48
N ILE A 28 -9.62 -20.97 7.00
CA ILE A 28 -9.54 -19.55 7.30
C ILE A 28 -9.66 -18.77 5.98
N VAL A 29 -10.76 -18.04 5.81
CA VAL A 29 -10.99 -17.23 4.61
C VAL A 29 -10.33 -15.87 4.77
N ILE A 30 -9.42 -15.54 3.85
CA ILE A 30 -8.74 -14.24 3.77
C ILE A 30 -9.28 -13.50 2.54
N LYS A 31 -10.18 -12.55 2.75
CA LYS A 31 -10.58 -11.62 1.70
C LYS A 31 -9.50 -10.56 1.57
N PHE A 32 -8.88 -10.48 0.39
CA PHE A 32 -7.87 -9.49 0.06
C PHE A 32 -8.44 -8.52 -0.98
N SER A 33 -8.73 -7.30 -0.57
CA SER A 33 -9.28 -6.27 -1.44
C SER A 33 -8.23 -5.23 -1.84
N HIS A 34 -8.31 -4.74 -3.07
CA HIS A 34 -7.50 -3.61 -3.53
C HIS A 34 -8.19 -2.81 -4.65
N VAL A 35 -7.78 -1.55 -4.82
CA VAL A 35 -8.48 -0.60 -5.69
C VAL A 35 -7.97 -0.57 -7.15
N VAL A 36 -6.87 -1.25 -7.44
CA VAL A 36 -6.21 -1.24 -8.75
C VAL A 36 -6.47 -2.54 -9.52
N SER A 37 -6.04 -2.61 -10.79
CA SER A 37 -6.12 -3.83 -11.59
C SER A 37 -5.06 -4.87 -11.19
N ASP A 38 -5.29 -6.13 -11.57
CA ASP A 38 -4.43 -7.27 -11.24
C ASP A 38 -3.04 -7.21 -11.87
N ASP A 39 -2.86 -6.46 -12.96
CA ASP A 39 -1.60 -6.31 -13.68
C ASP A 39 -0.64 -5.27 -13.06
N THR A 40 -1.10 -4.50 -12.08
CA THR A 40 -0.23 -3.61 -11.29
C THR A 40 0.66 -4.38 -10.31
N PRO A 41 1.77 -3.79 -9.79
CA PRO A 41 2.61 -4.45 -8.79
C PRO A 41 1.82 -4.99 -7.59
N LYS A 42 0.88 -4.19 -7.07
CA LYS A 42 0.02 -4.57 -5.96
C LYS A 42 -0.94 -5.71 -6.32
N GLY A 43 -1.58 -5.65 -7.48
CA GLY A 43 -2.49 -6.70 -7.95
C GLY A 43 -1.77 -8.04 -8.11
N LYS A 44 -0.61 -8.04 -8.79
CA LYS A 44 0.25 -9.24 -8.91
C LYS A 44 0.67 -9.79 -7.55
N GLY A 45 1.01 -8.91 -6.60
CA GLY A 45 1.33 -9.30 -5.23
C GLY A 45 0.18 -10.01 -4.53
N ALA A 46 -1.05 -9.51 -4.66
CA ALA A 46 -2.23 -10.13 -4.07
C ALA A 46 -2.50 -11.52 -4.67
N LEU A 47 -2.37 -11.68 -5.98
CA LEU A 47 -2.51 -12.96 -6.65
C LEU A 47 -1.40 -13.96 -6.27
N LEU A 48 -0.16 -13.49 -6.13
CA LEU A 48 0.96 -14.33 -5.68
C LEU A 48 0.75 -14.77 -4.22
N PHE A 49 0.31 -13.86 -3.34
CA PHE A 49 -0.03 -14.21 -1.96
C PHE A 49 -1.12 -15.30 -1.92
N LYS A 50 -2.19 -15.14 -2.69
CA LYS A 50 -3.24 -16.17 -2.82
C LYS A 50 -2.65 -17.51 -3.21
N LYS A 51 -1.88 -17.54 -4.30
CA LYS A 51 -1.27 -18.78 -4.81
C LYS A 51 -0.46 -19.49 -3.73
N LEU A 52 0.50 -18.78 -3.12
CA LEU A 52 1.41 -19.38 -2.15
C LEU A 52 0.69 -19.80 -0.85
N ALA A 53 -0.28 -19.00 -0.39
CA ALA A 53 -1.06 -19.35 0.80
C ALA A 53 -1.89 -20.62 0.61
N GLU A 54 -2.58 -20.78 -0.52
CA GLU A 54 -3.39 -21.95 -0.81
C GLU A 54 -2.53 -23.20 -1.12
N GLU A 55 -1.35 -23.02 -1.74
CA GLU A 55 -0.40 -24.10 -2.02
C GLU A 55 0.28 -24.65 -0.75
N ARG A 56 0.70 -23.74 0.18
CA ARG A 56 1.44 -24.14 1.39
C ARG A 56 0.55 -24.48 2.58
N LEU A 57 -0.68 -24.00 2.58
CA LEU A 57 -1.67 -24.22 3.63
C LEU A 57 -2.96 -24.87 3.08
N PRO A 58 -2.86 -26.01 2.35
CA PRO A 58 -4.00 -26.63 1.70
C PRO A 58 -5.06 -27.04 2.72
N GLY A 59 -6.32 -26.67 2.46
CA GLY A 59 -7.45 -26.91 3.35
C GLY A 59 -7.48 -26.06 4.62
N LYS A 60 -6.39 -25.37 4.95
CA LYS A 60 -6.33 -24.49 6.14
C LYS A 60 -6.62 -23.01 5.84
N VAL A 61 -6.26 -22.56 4.63
CA VAL A 61 -6.44 -21.17 4.21
C VAL A 61 -7.05 -21.13 2.81
N LYS A 62 -7.98 -20.20 2.62
CA LYS A 62 -8.55 -19.82 1.33
C LYS A 62 -8.42 -18.32 1.16
N VAL A 63 -7.86 -17.87 0.03
CA VAL A 63 -7.70 -16.43 -0.26
C VAL A 63 -8.62 -16.02 -1.40
N GLU A 64 -9.41 -15.00 -1.17
CA GLU A 64 -10.30 -14.41 -2.16
C GLU A 64 -9.80 -13.00 -2.50
N VAL A 65 -9.32 -12.79 -3.74
CA VAL A 65 -8.80 -11.49 -4.18
C VAL A 65 -9.91 -10.70 -4.87
N TYR A 66 -10.06 -9.44 -4.49
CA TYR A 66 -11.07 -8.50 -4.99
C TYR A 66 -10.37 -7.24 -5.54
N PRO A 67 -10.05 -7.21 -6.85
CA PRO A 67 -9.42 -6.07 -7.51
C PRO A 67 -10.41 -4.96 -7.85
N ASN A 68 -9.90 -3.83 -8.34
CA ASN A 68 -10.68 -2.74 -8.94
C ASN A 68 -11.80 -2.20 -8.05
N SER A 69 -11.59 -2.16 -6.72
CA SER A 69 -12.60 -1.72 -5.75
C SER A 69 -13.90 -2.55 -5.77
N THR A 70 -13.85 -3.81 -6.20
CA THR A 70 -15.06 -4.65 -6.35
C THR A 70 -15.67 -5.08 -5.02
N LEU A 71 -14.90 -5.05 -3.92
CA LEU A 71 -15.41 -5.32 -2.57
C LEU A 71 -15.49 -4.04 -1.74
N PHE A 72 -14.38 -3.30 -1.62
CA PHE A 72 -14.28 -2.02 -0.92
C PHE A 72 -13.43 -1.04 -1.72
N GLY A 73 -13.79 0.24 -1.67
CA GLY A 73 -13.09 1.31 -2.33
C GLY A 73 -12.18 2.10 -1.38
N ASP A 74 -11.58 3.17 -1.91
CA ASP A 74 -10.65 4.03 -1.18
C ASP A 74 -11.22 4.65 0.09
N ALA A 75 -12.53 4.91 0.11
CA ALA A 75 -13.17 5.63 1.21
C ALA A 75 -13.46 4.75 2.43
N ASP A 76 -13.68 3.46 2.23
CA ASP A 76 -14.25 2.57 3.25
C ASP A 76 -13.40 1.32 3.55
N GLU A 77 -12.35 1.03 2.75
CA GLU A 77 -11.55 -0.20 2.87
C GLU A 77 -10.93 -0.38 4.27
N ILE A 78 -10.39 0.70 4.89
CA ILE A 78 -9.72 0.60 6.19
C ILE A 78 -10.73 0.33 7.31
N GLU A 79 -11.88 1.01 7.31
CA GLU A 79 -12.93 0.75 8.30
C GLU A 79 -13.55 -0.63 8.11
N ALA A 80 -13.67 -1.12 6.87
CA ALA A 80 -14.09 -2.48 6.59
C ALA A 80 -13.12 -3.52 7.16
N LEU A 81 -11.80 -3.26 7.09
CA LEU A 81 -10.78 -4.11 7.72
C LEU A 81 -10.93 -4.12 9.25
N ARG A 82 -11.08 -2.94 9.86
CA ARG A 82 -11.26 -2.81 11.31
C ARG A 82 -12.53 -3.52 11.81
N ALA A 83 -13.58 -3.52 10.97
CA ALA A 83 -14.82 -4.25 11.22
C ALA A 83 -14.77 -5.74 10.84
N ASN A 84 -13.60 -6.26 10.44
CA ASN A 84 -13.36 -7.64 9.99
C ASN A 84 -14.22 -8.07 8.79
N LYS A 85 -14.69 -7.14 7.95
CA LYS A 85 -15.42 -7.42 6.70
C LYS A 85 -14.48 -7.81 5.56
N VAL A 86 -13.22 -7.43 5.67
CA VAL A 86 -12.09 -7.80 4.82
C VAL A 86 -10.88 -8.07 5.71
N GLN A 87 -10.02 -9.03 5.36
CA GLN A 87 -8.94 -9.48 6.23
C GLN A 87 -7.58 -8.93 5.85
N MET A 88 -7.37 -8.59 4.57
CA MET A 88 -6.12 -8.01 4.08
C MET A 88 -6.37 -6.90 3.06
N LEU A 89 -5.56 -5.85 3.17
CA LEU A 89 -5.52 -4.72 2.24
C LEU A 89 -4.07 -4.36 1.96
N ALA A 90 -3.80 -3.82 0.77
CA ALA A 90 -2.55 -3.12 0.46
C ALA A 90 -2.87 -1.64 0.19
N THR A 91 -2.97 -0.86 1.26
CA THR A 91 -3.48 0.51 1.24
C THR A 91 -2.34 1.51 1.09
N SER A 92 -2.55 2.57 0.28
CA SER A 92 -1.59 3.67 0.14
C SER A 92 -1.25 4.29 1.49
N LEU A 93 0.05 4.55 1.72
CA LEU A 93 0.55 5.12 2.97
C LEU A 93 -0.08 6.48 3.30
N SER A 94 -0.43 7.26 2.28
CA SER A 94 -1.13 8.55 2.42
C SER A 94 -2.45 8.46 3.19
N LYS A 95 -3.16 7.34 3.10
CA LYS A 95 -4.49 7.16 3.70
C LYS A 95 -4.46 6.91 5.21
N PHE A 96 -3.28 6.68 5.79
CA PHE A 96 -3.17 6.42 7.23
C PHE A 96 -3.07 7.68 8.08
N GLU A 97 -3.16 8.86 7.49
CA GLU A 97 -3.10 10.13 8.22
C GLU A 97 -4.08 10.24 9.41
N PRO A 98 -5.33 9.71 9.34
CA PRO A 98 -6.25 9.72 10.49
C PRO A 98 -5.79 8.86 11.67
N TYR A 99 -4.91 7.88 11.44
CA TYR A 99 -4.46 6.91 12.44
C TYR A 99 -3.06 7.23 12.96
N THR A 100 -2.19 7.77 12.11
CA THR A 100 -0.82 8.16 12.47
C THR A 100 -0.29 9.24 11.53
N LYS A 101 0.29 10.30 12.09
CA LYS A 101 0.93 11.37 11.30
C LYS A 101 2.34 11.00 10.84
N GLN A 102 2.97 10.03 11.47
CA GLN A 102 4.37 9.66 11.16
C GLN A 102 4.52 9.10 9.74
N LEU A 103 3.49 8.41 9.21
CA LEU A 103 3.51 7.89 7.84
C LEU A 103 3.46 8.97 6.75
N GLN A 104 3.16 10.22 7.11
CA GLN A 104 3.27 11.36 6.19
C GLN A 104 4.71 11.57 5.65
N VAL A 105 5.72 10.97 6.29
CA VAL A 105 7.12 10.97 5.79
C VAL A 105 7.21 10.43 4.36
N PHE A 106 6.35 9.49 3.97
CA PHE A 106 6.33 8.90 2.64
C PHE A 106 5.69 9.80 1.57
N ASP A 107 4.91 10.81 1.98
CA ASP A 107 4.28 11.77 1.07
C ASP A 107 5.14 13.01 0.80
N LEU A 108 6.20 13.22 1.60
CA LEU A 108 7.06 14.39 1.42
C LEU A 108 7.76 14.37 0.06
N PRO A 109 7.57 15.42 -0.76
CA PRO A 109 8.12 15.45 -2.11
C PRO A 109 9.65 15.51 -2.09
N PHE A 110 10.29 14.78 -3.01
CA PHE A 110 11.74 14.72 -3.17
C PHE A 110 12.52 14.31 -1.91
N LEU A 111 11.85 13.69 -0.92
CA LEU A 111 12.52 13.21 0.28
C LEU A 111 13.41 11.99 -0.02
N PHE A 112 12.96 11.14 -0.93
CA PHE A 112 13.74 10.01 -1.43
C PHE A 112 14.18 10.29 -2.87
N ASP A 113 15.48 10.15 -3.16
CA ASP A 113 16.04 10.43 -4.48
C ASP A 113 15.55 9.43 -5.55
N ASP A 114 15.31 8.18 -5.13
CA ASP A 114 14.87 7.07 -5.97
C ASP A 114 14.19 5.97 -5.14
N LEU A 115 13.69 4.93 -5.81
CA LEU A 115 13.10 3.77 -5.13
C LEU A 115 14.11 3.01 -4.26
N GLU A 116 15.39 3.03 -4.60
CA GLU A 116 16.42 2.38 -3.79
C GLU A 116 16.66 3.12 -2.47
N ALA A 117 16.60 4.46 -2.47
CA ALA A 117 16.63 5.23 -1.23
C ALA A 117 15.42 4.90 -0.35
N LEU A 118 14.22 4.83 -0.95
CA LEU A 118 13.01 4.42 -0.24
C LEU A 118 13.14 3.00 0.34
N LYS A 119 13.61 2.01 -0.43
CA LYS A 119 13.84 0.64 0.02
C LYS A 119 14.86 0.59 1.17
N ARG A 120 15.93 1.41 1.12
CA ARG A 120 16.89 1.54 2.23
C ARG A 120 16.23 2.08 3.50
N PHE A 121 15.35 3.08 3.38
CA PHE A 121 14.59 3.58 4.53
C PHE A 121 13.66 2.52 5.12
N GLN A 122 12.91 1.82 4.30
CA GLN A 122 11.96 0.78 4.71
C GLN A 122 12.63 -0.38 5.47
N LYS A 123 13.94 -0.63 5.25
CA LYS A 123 14.73 -1.63 5.97
C LYS A 123 15.26 -1.15 7.31
N ARG A 124 15.20 0.16 7.62
CA ARG A 124 15.67 0.70 8.90
C ARG A 124 14.70 0.43 10.05
N ASP A 125 15.22 0.32 11.24
CA ASP A 125 14.41 0.07 12.45
C ASP A 125 13.32 1.11 12.62
N LYS A 126 13.64 2.39 12.40
CA LYS A 126 12.65 3.47 12.48
C LYS A 126 11.45 3.25 11.54
N SER A 127 11.67 2.78 10.32
CA SER A 127 10.58 2.47 9.40
C SER A 127 9.84 1.18 9.79
N ARG A 128 10.52 0.20 10.39
CA ARG A 128 9.87 -1.00 10.93
C ARG A 128 8.96 -0.66 12.13
N GLU A 129 9.35 0.30 12.96
CA GLU A 129 8.49 0.82 14.03
C GLU A 129 7.19 1.42 13.46
N LEU A 130 7.26 2.10 12.29
CA LEU A 130 6.08 2.69 11.65
C LEU A 130 5.04 1.65 11.24
N LEU A 131 5.41 0.40 10.92
CA LEU A 131 4.45 -0.68 10.66
C LEU A 131 3.53 -0.93 11.87
N ARG A 132 4.01 -0.64 13.09
CA ARG A 132 3.26 -0.85 14.34
C ARG A 132 2.58 0.42 14.84
N SER A 133 2.78 1.56 14.19
CA SER A 133 2.29 2.87 14.66
C SER A 133 0.76 2.97 14.78
N MET A 134 0.03 2.07 14.12
CA MET A 134 -1.44 2.03 14.12
C MET A 134 -2.04 0.91 14.97
N ALA A 135 -1.23 0.17 15.75
CA ALA A 135 -1.69 -0.97 16.55
C ALA A 135 -2.82 -0.59 17.54
N LYS A 136 -2.76 0.61 18.13
CA LYS A 136 -3.81 1.13 19.01
C LYS A 136 -5.18 1.33 18.33
N HIS A 137 -5.20 1.38 17.00
CA HIS A 137 -6.42 1.47 16.19
C HIS A 137 -6.88 0.11 15.66
N GLY A 138 -6.25 -0.99 16.10
CA GLY A 138 -6.57 -2.35 15.65
C GLY A 138 -6.03 -2.68 14.25
N ILE A 139 -5.14 -1.87 13.69
CA ILE A 139 -4.52 -2.07 12.39
C ILE A 139 -3.10 -2.62 12.58
N TYR A 140 -2.80 -3.74 11.94
CA TYR A 140 -1.51 -4.40 12.00
C TYR A 140 -0.81 -4.31 10.64
N GLY A 141 0.31 -3.57 10.58
CA GLY A 141 1.14 -3.48 9.38
C GLY A 141 2.03 -4.71 9.25
N LEU A 142 1.97 -5.37 8.11
CA LEU A 142 2.74 -6.55 7.79
C LEU A 142 4.02 -6.22 7.01
N ALA A 143 3.90 -5.45 5.94
CA ALA A 143 5.00 -5.14 5.04
C ALA A 143 4.77 -3.84 4.25
N TYR A 144 5.85 -3.32 3.64
CA TYR A 144 5.78 -2.26 2.64
C TYR A 144 5.86 -2.84 1.23
N TRP A 145 4.89 -2.51 0.39
CA TRP A 145 4.87 -2.83 -1.03
C TRP A 145 5.05 -1.56 -1.84
N ASN A 146 6.09 -1.51 -2.67
CA ASN A 146 6.36 -0.36 -3.51
C ASN A 146 5.64 -0.47 -4.85
N ASN A 147 5.19 0.67 -5.36
CA ASN A 147 4.73 0.78 -6.74
C ASN A 147 5.82 1.40 -7.60
N GLY A 148 6.10 2.69 -7.43
CA GLY A 148 7.06 3.40 -8.26
C GLY A 148 7.21 4.86 -7.87
N MET A 149 8.06 5.59 -8.62
CA MET A 149 8.13 7.04 -8.52
C MET A 149 6.93 7.67 -9.23
N LYS A 150 6.40 8.75 -8.65
CA LYS A 150 5.23 9.48 -9.16
C LYS A 150 5.63 10.49 -10.22
N GLN A 151 4.79 10.59 -11.24
CA GLN A 151 4.85 11.55 -12.33
C GLN A 151 3.65 12.49 -12.27
N LEU A 152 3.72 13.64 -12.93
CA LEU A 152 2.59 14.54 -13.10
C LEU A 152 2.01 14.35 -14.51
N SER A 153 0.70 14.12 -14.63
CA SER A 153 -0.01 14.28 -15.89
C SER A 153 -0.85 15.54 -15.86
N ALA A 154 -0.96 16.25 -16.99
CA ALA A 154 -1.70 17.50 -17.06
C ALA A 154 -2.25 17.76 -18.48
N THR A 155 -3.16 18.75 -18.57
CA THR A 155 -3.71 19.24 -19.83
C THR A 155 -2.75 20.17 -20.60
N ARG A 156 -1.60 20.52 -20.01
CA ARG A 156 -0.51 21.31 -20.61
C ARG A 156 0.85 20.79 -20.16
N GLU A 157 1.90 21.20 -20.87
CA GLU A 157 3.28 20.87 -20.49
C GLU A 157 3.63 21.51 -19.14
N LEU A 158 4.38 20.78 -18.30
CA LEU A 158 4.83 21.24 -17.01
C LEU A 158 6.36 21.15 -16.94
N HIS A 159 7.05 22.22 -17.28
CA HIS A 159 8.51 22.32 -17.21
C HIS A 159 8.97 22.88 -15.86
N ARG A 160 8.25 23.86 -15.33
CA ARG A 160 8.60 24.57 -14.10
C ARG A 160 7.43 24.51 -13.09
N PRO A 161 7.71 24.71 -11.80
CA PRO A 161 6.66 24.75 -10.77
C PRO A 161 5.52 25.72 -11.08
N ASP A 162 5.84 26.85 -11.72
CA ASP A 162 4.85 27.86 -12.08
C ASP A 162 3.83 27.39 -13.12
N ASP A 163 4.15 26.36 -13.89
CA ASP A 163 3.26 25.82 -14.93
C ASP A 163 2.02 25.12 -14.33
N VAL A 164 2.02 24.75 -13.04
CA VAL A 164 0.84 24.19 -12.40
C VAL A 164 -0.13 25.23 -11.85
N LYS A 165 0.25 26.51 -11.83
CA LYS A 165 -0.59 27.58 -11.25
C LYS A 165 -1.98 27.59 -11.89
N GLY A 166 -3.01 27.63 -11.04
CA GLY A 166 -4.40 27.69 -11.45
C GLY A 166 -4.99 26.36 -11.96
N LEU A 167 -4.21 25.27 -12.04
CA LEU A 167 -4.73 23.95 -12.34
C LEU A 167 -5.30 23.29 -11.09
N VAL A 168 -6.25 22.37 -11.30
CA VAL A 168 -6.80 21.49 -10.28
C VAL A 168 -6.23 20.10 -10.48
N PHE A 169 -5.52 19.60 -9.47
CA PHE A 169 -4.93 18.25 -9.48
C PHE A 169 -5.75 17.28 -8.63
N ARG A 170 -6.03 16.13 -9.18
CA ARG A 170 -6.50 15.02 -8.36
C ARG A 170 -5.37 14.49 -7.49
N ILE A 171 -5.64 14.31 -6.21
CA ILE A 171 -4.74 13.68 -5.25
C ILE A 171 -5.46 12.55 -4.48
N GLN A 172 -4.68 11.69 -3.81
CA GLN A 172 -5.17 10.83 -2.74
C GLN A 172 -5.44 11.66 -1.48
N PRO A 173 -6.25 11.17 -0.52
CA PRO A 173 -6.41 11.82 0.77
C PRO A 173 -5.06 11.97 1.48
N SER A 174 -4.56 13.20 1.59
CA SER A 174 -3.31 13.54 2.28
C SER A 174 -3.18 15.05 2.43
N SER A 175 -3.00 15.52 3.65
CA SER A 175 -2.74 16.94 3.90
C SER A 175 -1.39 17.40 3.36
N VAL A 176 -0.40 16.50 3.28
CA VAL A 176 0.91 16.79 2.66
C VAL A 176 0.74 17.07 1.17
N LEU A 177 -0.03 16.24 0.45
CA LEU A 177 -0.27 16.42 -0.98
C LEU A 177 -1.11 17.68 -1.25
N GLU A 178 -2.10 17.98 -0.41
CA GLU A 178 -2.83 19.26 -0.50
C GLU A 178 -1.89 20.46 -0.37
N ALA A 179 -1.06 20.46 0.66
CA ALA A 179 -0.10 21.53 0.91
C ALA A 179 0.96 21.62 -0.21
N GLN A 180 1.37 20.47 -0.80
CA GLN A 180 2.27 20.44 -1.96
C GLN A 180 1.72 21.23 -3.13
N PHE A 181 0.49 20.96 -3.56
CA PHE A 181 -0.11 21.67 -4.68
C PHE A 181 -0.47 23.12 -4.36
N ALA A 182 -0.96 23.38 -3.14
CA ALA A 182 -1.23 24.74 -2.68
C ALA A 182 0.05 25.63 -2.69
N MET A 183 1.19 25.08 -2.26
CA MET A 183 2.49 25.77 -2.29
C MET A 183 2.91 26.15 -3.71
N LEU A 184 2.51 25.38 -4.70
CA LEU A 184 2.78 25.62 -6.12
C LEU A 184 1.72 26.52 -6.80
N GLY A 185 0.71 27.00 -6.06
CA GLY A 185 -0.36 27.82 -6.62
C GLY A 185 -1.41 27.02 -7.42
N ALA A 186 -1.46 25.70 -7.24
CA ALA A 186 -2.48 24.82 -7.78
C ALA A 186 -3.52 24.45 -6.72
N THR A 187 -4.66 23.93 -7.13
CA THR A 187 -5.68 23.38 -6.24
C THR A 187 -5.59 21.86 -6.21
N ALA A 188 -5.62 21.28 -5.04
CA ALA A 188 -5.74 19.84 -4.88
C ALA A 188 -7.20 19.42 -4.66
N LYS A 189 -7.65 18.34 -5.31
CA LYS A 189 -8.96 17.74 -5.12
C LYS A 189 -8.79 16.26 -4.75
N GLN A 190 -9.20 15.90 -3.55
CA GLN A 190 -9.20 14.52 -3.10
C GLN A 190 -10.30 13.73 -3.82
N LEU A 191 -9.92 12.70 -4.56
CA LEU A 191 -10.83 11.77 -5.22
C LEU A 191 -10.26 10.35 -5.14
N SER A 192 -11.15 9.36 -5.07
CA SER A 192 -10.77 7.96 -5.13
C SER A 192 -10.05 7.61 -6.44
N TYR A 193 -9.32 6.50 -6.45
CA TYR A 193 -8.68 5.98 -7.67
C TYR A 193 -9.72 5.75 -8.77
N ALA A 194 -10.87 5.17 -8.44
CA ALA A 194 -11.94 4.86 -9.39
C ALA A 194 -12.61 6.10 -10.01
N GLU A 195 -12.64 7.24 -9.29
CA GLU A 195 -13.27 8.48 -9.77
C GLU A 195 -12.35 9.31 -10.68
N THR A 196 -11.04 9.05 -10.67
CA THR A 196 -10.02 9.91 -11.29
C THR A 196 -10.28 10.13 -12.79
N LEU A 197 -10.43 9.06 -13.57
CA LEU A 197 -10.63 9.16 -15.02
C LEU A 197 -11.90 9.94 -15.36
N LYS A 198 -13.03 9.64 -14.68
CA LYS A 198 -14.30 10.32 -14.89
C LYS A 198 -14.22 11.82 -14.55
N ALA A 199 -13.51 12.18 -13.49
CA ALA A 199 -13.31 13.57 -13.11
C ALA A 199 -12.49 14.36 -14.14
N MET A 200 -11.49 13.72 -14.76
CA MET A 200 -10.70 14.29 -15.86
C MET A 200 -11.54 14.46 -17.13
N GLN A 201 -12.32 13.44 -17.50
CA GLN A 201 -13.24 13.51 -18.66
C GLN A 201 -14.26 14.64 -18.51
N ALA A 202 -14.73 14.88 -17.29
CA ALA A 202 -15.64 15.98 -16.97
C ALA A 202 -14.95 17.35 -16.84
N GLY A 203 -13.60 17.41 -16.97
CA GLY A 203 -12.82 18.64 -16.80
C GLY A 203 -12.80 19.19 -15.36
N SER A 204 -13.27 18.42 -14.36
CA SER A 204 -13.30 18.87 -12.97
C SER A 204 -11.93 18.82 -12.29
N VAL A 205 -10.96 18.14 -12.90
CA VAL A 205 -9.53 18.18 -12.60
C VAL A 205 -8.74 18.21 -13.91
N GLN A 206 -7.62 18.93 -13.93
CA GLN A 206 -6.77 19.10 -15.10
C GLN A 206 -5.47 18.30 -15.02
N GLY A 207 -5.21 17.66 -13.87
CA GLY A 207 -4.01 16.85 -13.68
C GLY A 207 -4.15 15.83 -12.57
N THR A 208 -3.18 14.93 -12.49
CA THR A 208 -2.99 14.01 -11.36
C THR A 208 -1.53 13.69 -11.17
N GLU A 209 -1.18 13.20 -9.98
CA GLU A 209 0.10 12.56 -9.73
C GLU A 209 -0.09 11.06 -9.57
N ASN A 210 0.71 10.26 -10.26
CA ASN A 210 0.72 8.82 -10.06
C ASN A 210 1.97 8.17 -10.68
N THR A 211 2.15 6.88 -10.42
CA THR A 211 3.19 6.05 -11.04
C THR A 211 2.79 5.62 -12.44
N TRP A 212 3.75 5.23 -13.26
CA TRP A 212 3.51 4.81 -14.65
C TRP A 212 2.50 3.67 -14.73
N SER A 213 2.63 2.64 -13.89
CA SER A 213 1.71 1.50 -13.89
C SER A 213 0.26 1.90 -13.53
N ASN A 214 0.09 2.86 -12.63
CA ASN A 214 -1.24 3.34 -12.27
C ASN A 214 -1.82 4.30 -13.32
N LEU A 215 -1.00 5.13 -13.97
CA LEU A 215 -1.43 5.97 -15.09
C LEU A 215 -1.92 5.10 -16.25
N ALA A 216 -1.20 4.02 -16.56
CA ALA A 216 -1.59 3.06 -17.60
C ALA A 216 -2.89 2.32 -17.21
N GLY A 217 -2.95 1.75 -15.98
CA GLY A 217 -4.13 1.02 -15.50
C GLY A 217 -5.40 1.87 -15.45
N GLN A 218 -5.27 3.18 -15.22
CA GLN A 218 -6.38 4.14 -15.29
C GLN A 218 -6.66 4.67 -16.71
N LYS A 219 -5.86 4.31 -17.70
CA LYS A 219 -5.96 4.82 -19.07
C LYS A 219 -5.90 6.36 -19.15
N ILE A 220 -5.02 6.94 -18.33
CA ILE A 220 -4.88 8.40 -18.22
C ILE A 220 -4.48 9.04 -19.56
N ASP A 221 -3.73 8.33 -20.39
CA ASP A 221 -3.37 8.72 -21.75
C ASP A 221 -4.57 9.01 -22.66
N SER A 222 -5.76 8.51 -22.35
CA SER A 222 -6.98 8.81 -23.11
C SER A 222 -7.51 10.23 -22.91
N VAL A 223 -7.07 10.93 -21.85
CA VAL A 223 -7.61 12.24 -21.43
C VAL A 223 -6.52 13.26 -21.06
N GLN A 224 -5.27 12.82 -20.89
CA GLN A 224 -4.14 13.69 -20.52
C GLN A 224 -3.09 13.73 -21.65
N PRO A 225 -2.94 14.86 -22.34
CA PRO A 225 -2.03 14.98 -23.46
C PRO A 225 -0.55 15.06 -23.05
N TYR A 226 -0.24 15.31 -21.77
CA TYR A 226 1.13 15.44 -21.30
C TYR A 226 1.36 14.68 -20.01
N ILE A 227 2.54 14.03 -19.93
CA ILE A 227 3.06 13.42 -18.70
C ILE A 227 4.47 13.98 -18.49
N THR A 228 4.67 14.67 -17.37
CA THR A 228 5.98 15.20 -16.98
C THR A 228 6.68 14.22 -16.05
N GLU A 229 7.89 13.80 -16.41
CA GLU A 229 8.70 12.86 -15.65
C GLU A 229 9.41 13.58 -14.50
N THR A 230 8.65 13.85 -13.42
CA THR A 230 9.14 14.63 -12.26
C THR A 230 9.84 13.79 -11.22
N ASN A 231 9.47 12.52 -11.07
CA ASN A 231 9.95 11.65 -9.98
C ASN A 231 9.90 12.32 -8.59
N HIS A 232 8.90 13.18 -8.38
CA HIS A 232 8.81 14.06 -7.21
C HIS A 232 8.44 13.36 -5.91
N GLY A 233 8.01 12.14 -5.95
CA GLY A 233 7.63 11.34 -4.80
C GLY A 233 7.51 9.88 -5.16
N ALA A 234 7.34 9.04 -4.16
CA ALA A 234 7.13 7.61 -4.36
C ALA A 234 5.72 7.20 -3.93
N LEU A 235 5.13 6.24 -4.61
CA LEU A 235 3.91 5.57 -4.18
C LEU A 235 4.26 4.22 -3.57
N SER A 236 3.91 4.08 -2.29
CA SER A 236 4.04 2.82 -1.55
C SER A 236 2.76 2.50 -0.82
N TYR A 237 2.59 1.23 -0.58
CA TYR A 237 1.47 0.66 0.16
C TYR A 237 1.98 0.02 1.45
N MET A 238 1.13 -0.06 2.44
CA MET A 238 1.30 -0.97 3.56
C MET A 238 0.33 -2.13 3.39
N LEU A 239 0.88 -3.34 3.37
CA LEU A 239 0.08 -4.54 3.53
C LEU A 239 -0.37 -4.59 4.97
N ILE A 240 -1.68 -4.57 5.20
CA ILE A 240 -2.29 -4.51 6.53
C ILE A 240 -3.32 -5.60 6.74
N THR A 241 -3.50 -5.94 8.00
CA THR A 241 -4.57 -6.80 8.50
C THR A 241 -5.13 -6.23 9.80
N SER A 242 -6.27 -6.74 10.30
CA SER A 242 -6.71 -6.35 11.63
C SER A 242 -5.92 -7.11 12.70
N SER A 243 -5.56 -6.42 13.79
CA SER A 243 -4.83 -7.06 14.90
C SER A 243 -5.58 -8.26 15.46
N ALA A 244 -6.90 -8.16 15.61
CA ALA A 244 -7.73 -9.24 16.15
C ALA A 244 -7.75 -10.46 15.23
N PHE A 245 -7.94 -10.26 13.92
CA PHE A 245 -7.90 -11.35 12.96
C PHE A 245 -6.54 -12.05 12.96
N TRP A 246 -5.44 -11.28 12.87
CA TRP A 246 -4.09 -11.83 12.75
C TRP A 246 -3.67 -12.63 13.96
N THR A 247 -3.95 -12.13 15.16
CA THR A 247 -3.64 -12.83 16.42
C THR A 247 -4.55 -14.03 16.68
N GLY A 248 -5.75 -14.07 16.10
CA GLY A 248 -6.67 -15.19 16.14
C GLY A 248 -6.28 -16.38 15.27
N ILE A 249 -5.37 -16.19 14.29
CA ILE A 249 -4.88 -17.27 13.45
C ILE A 249 -3.98 -18.22 14.28
N PRO A 250 -4.15 -19.56 14.19
CA PRO A 250 -3.27 -20.51 14.85
C PRO A 250 -1.80 -20.25 14.55
N TYR A 251 -0.95 -20.37 15.56
CA TYR A 251 0.45 -19.95 15.49
C TYR A 251 1.20 -20.50 14.25
N GLN A 252 1.13 -21.80 14.00
CA GLN A 252 1.81 -22.43 12.85
C GLN A 252 1.32 -21.87 11.51
N THR A 253 0.00 -21.70 11.34
CA THR A 253 -0.59 -21.13 10.12
C THR A 253 -0.16 -19.68 9.95
N ARG A 254 -0.15 -18.90 11.03
CA ARG A 254 0.28 -17.51 11.01
C ARG A 254 1.76 -17.37 10.65
N THR A 255 2.63 -18.19 11.21
CA THR A 255 4.08 -18.17 10.90
C THR A 255 4.33 -18.47 9.41
N GLU A 256 3.58 -19.42 8.82
CA GLU A 256 3.68 -19.70 7.38
C GLU A 256 3.15 -18.52 6.55
N LEU A 257 2.05 -17.89 6.94
CA LEU A 257 1.54 -16.69 6.28
C LEU A 257 2.54 -15.52 6.38
N GLU A 258 3.24 -15.34 7.50
CA GLU A 258 4.31 -14.35 7.67
C GLU A 258 5.47 -14.62 6.70
N SER A 259 5.90 -15.87 6.56
CA SER A 259 6.92 -16.27 5.58
C SER A 259 6.49 -16.00 4.14
N ILE A 260 5.22 -16.26 3.81
CA ILE A 260 4.64 -15.97 2.49
C ILE A 260 4.60 -14.45 2.25
N VAL A 261 4.20 -13.64 3.25
CA VAL A 261 4.21 -12.18 3.15
C VAL A 261 5.61 -11.66 2.85
N ASP A 262 6.64 -12.20 3.52
CA ASP A 262 8.03 -11.79 3.29
C ASP A 262 8.47 -12.13 1.85
N GLU A 263 8.18 -13.34 1.36
CA GLU A 263 8.51 -13.76 0.00
C GLU A 263 7.81 -12.91 -1.04
N VAL A 264 6.49 -12.72 -0.92
CA VAL A 264 5.70 -11.89 -1.83
C VAL A 264 6.20 -10.44 -1.83
N THR A 265 6.56 -9.91 -0.66
CA THR A 265 7.09 -8.54 -0.52
C THR A 265 8.40 -8.38 -1.29
N LEU A 266 9.30 -9.36 -1.23
CA LEU A 266 10.54 -9.35 -2.01
C LEU A 266 10.27 -9.33 -3.51
N VAL A 267 9.33 -10.16 -3.98
CA VAL A 267 8.96 -10.24 -5.40
C VAL A 267 8.33 -8.91 -5.87
N VAL A 268 7.31 -8.42 -5.16
CA VAL A 268 6.63 -7.15 -5.49
C VAL A 268 7.63 -6.00 -5.58
N ASN A 269 8.49 -5.86 -4.56
CA ASN A 269 9.43 -4.74 -4.49
C ASN A 269 10.59 -4.85 -5.49
N LYS A 270 10.93 -6.06 -5.95
CA LYS A 270 11.90 -6.28 -7.02
C LYS A 270 11.34 -5.94 -8.39
N GLU A 271 10.08 -6.31 -8.65
CA GLU A 271 9.46 -6.20 -9.97
C GLU A 271 8.81 -4.83 -10.22
N ALA A 272 8.53 -4.06 -9.16
CA ALA A 272 7.81 -2.79 -9.27
C ALA A 272 8.45 -1.81 -10.26
N GLU A 273 9.78 -1.67 -10.22
CA GLU A 273 10.50 -0.75 -11.10
C GLU A 273 10.47 -1.20 -12.57
N ALA A 274 10.72 -2.48 -12.83
CA ALA A 274 10.67 -3.05 -14.17
C ALA A 274 9.26 -2.94 -14.79
N LEU A 275 8.22 -3.16 -13.98
CA LEU A 275 6.84 -3.03 -14.42
C LEU A 275 6.49 -1.57 -14.75
N ASN A 276 6.92 -0.61 -13.92
CA ASN A 276 6.72 0.81 -14.21
C ASN A 276 7.47 1.24 -15.48
N GLN A 277 8.69 0.76 -15.70
CA GLN A 277 9.42 1.03 -16.93
C GLN A 277 8.69 0.48 -18.16
N LYS A 278 8.19 -0.75 -18.07
CA LYS A 278 7.38 -1.36 -19.14
C LYS A 278 6.12 -0.54 -19.45
N GLU A 279 5.39 -0.10 -18.42
CA GLU A 279 4.17 0.68 -18.61
C GLU A 279 4.47 2.11 -19.13
N ARG A 280 5.61 2.69 -18.74
CA ARG A 280 6.12 3.93 -19.33
C ARG A 280 6.32 3.78 -20.85
N GLU A 281 7.04 2.75 -21.25
CA GLU A 281 7.29 2.46 -22.67
C GLU A 281 5.99 2.23 -23.44
N HIS A 282 5.06 1.47 -22.86
CA HIS A 282 3.73 1.22 -23.43
C HIS A 282 2.92 2.51 -23.64
N LEU A 283 2.82 3.37 -22.64
CA LEU A 283 2.10 4.64 -22.73
C LEU A 283 2.71 5.56 -23.80
N LEU A 284 4.04 5.63 -23.87
CA LEU A 284 4.74 6.45 -24.86
C LEU A 284 4.60 5.90 -26.25
N ALA A 285 4.67 4.58 -26.44
CA ALA A 285 4.48 3.92 -27.73
C ALA A 285 3.05 4.09 -28.28
N ALA A 286 2.04 4.20 -27.39
CA ALA A 286 0.66 4.48 -27.77
C ALA A 286 0.48 5.88 -28.38
N GLY A 287 1.40 6.83 -28.15
CA GLY A 287 1.46 8.14 -28.77
C GLY A 287 0.31 9.10 -28.42
N LYS A 288 -0.50 8.76 -27.41
CA LYS A 288 -1.65 9.59 -26.97
C LYS A 288 -1.23 10.68 -26.00
N SER A 289 -0.21 10.43 -25.19
CA SER A 289 0.39 11.41 -24.30
C SER A 289 1.84 11.69 -24.71
N ARG A 290 2.22 12.97 -24.65
CA ARG A 290 3.60 13.39 -24.89
C ARG A 290 4.38 13.42 -23.57
N LEU A 291 5.58 12.82 -23.58
CA LEU A 291 6.50 12.93 -22.47
C LEU A 291 7.13 14.32 -22.43
N VAL A 292 7.10 14.92 -21.24
CA VAL A 292 7.88 16.11 -20.90
C VAL A 292 9.03 15.68 -20.00
N SER A 293 10.23 15.65 -20.56
CA SER A 293 11.45 15.36 -19.82
C SER A 293 12.02 16.66 -19.27
N LEU A 294 12.31 16.68 -17.96
CA LEU A 294 12.89 17.84 -17.32
C LEU A 294 14.41 17.90 -17.49
N SER A 295 14.95 19.07 -17.77
CA SER A 295 16.37 19.32 -17.61
C SER A 295 16.78 19.26 -16.14
N ALA A 296 18.08 19.15 -15.86
CA ALA A 296 18.59 19.17 -14.49
C ALA A 296 18.19 20.46 -13.73
N GLU A 297 18.21 21.61 -14.45
CA GLU A 297 17.79 22.90 -13.88
C GLU A 297 16.29 22.91 -13.54
N GLU A 298 15.44 22.43 -14.43
CA GLU A 298 13.99 22.33 -14.22
C GLU A 298 13.68 21.40 -13.05
N HIS A 299 14.33 20.23 -13.00
CA HIS A 299 14.16 19.28 -11.90
C HIS A 299 14.57 19.87 -10.55
N GLU A 300 15.67 20.62 -10.51
CA GLU A 300 16.10 21.31 -9.28
C GLU A 300 15.14 22.44 -8.89
N ALA A 301 14.54 23.14 -9.85
CA ALA A 301 13.50 24.14 -9.60
C ALA A 301 12.28 23.51 -8.89
N TRP A 302 11.81 22.34 -9.36
CA TRP A 302 10.74 21.58 -8.69
C TRP A 302 11.11 21.17 -7.27
N ARG A 303 12.33 20.65 -7.07
CA ARG A 303 12.84 20.27 -5.76
C ARG A 303 12.85 21.43 -4.79
N ASN A 304 13.40 22.57 -5.23
CA ASN A 304 13.54 23.77 -4.40
C ASN A 304 12.17 24.37 -4.03
N ALA A 305 11.20 24.34 -4.95
CA ALA A 305 9.86 24.83 -4.70
C ALA A 305 9.11 24.00 -3.65
N MET A 306 9.34 22.67 -3.60
CA MET A 306 8.61 21.78 -2.71
C MET A 306 9.33 21.46 -1.39
N LYS A 307 10.67 21.54 -1.34
CA LYS A 307 11.49 21.20 -0.17
C LYS A 307 11.07 21.89 1.14
N PRO A 308 10.61 23.17 1.14
CA PRO A 308 10.16 23.81 2.38
C PRO A 308 9.04 23.05 3.11
N LEU A 309 8.28 22.21 2.40
CA LEU A 309 7.21 21.39 2.97
C LEU A 309 7.72 20.44 4.06
N TRP A 310 8.96 19.96 3.97
CA TRP A 310 9.55 19.06 4.95
C TRP A 310 9.54 19.65 6.36
N LYS A 311 9.91 20.95 6.45
CA LYS A 311 9.92 21.67 7.73
C LYS A 311 8.51 21.84 8.31
N ASN A 312 7.53 22.06 7.45
CA ASN A 312 6.14 22.28 7.87
C ASN A 312 5.53 21.02 8.53
N TYR A 313 5.99 19.83 8.12
CA TYR A 313 5.49 18.56 8.62
C TYR A 313 6.42 17.87 9.63
N GLU A 314 7.61 18.42 9.91
CA GLU A 314 8.59 17.81 10.82
C GLU A 314 8.03 17.53 12.21
N ALA A 315 7.26 18.46 12.78
CA ALA A 315 6.68 18.29 14.11
C ALA A 315 5.64 17.15 14.18
N GLN A 316 4.89 16.91 13.10
CA GLN A 316 3.88 15.86 13.03
C GLN A 316 4.49 14.49 12.76
N ILE A 317 5.50 14.45 11.88
CA ILE A 317 6.20 13.24 11.47
C ILE A 317 7.14 12.76 12.59
N GLY A 318 7.79 13.68 13.26
CA GLY A 318 8.88 13.44 14.18
C GLY A 318 10.24 13.67 13.52
N SER A 319 11.10 14.48 14.17
CA SER A 319 12.42 14.83 13.63
C SER A 319 13.38 13.64 13.50
N ASP A 320 13.20 12.60 14.30
CA ASP A 320 13.95 11.36 14.24
C ASP A 320 13.56 10.50 13.01
N VAL A 321 12.27 10.41 12.69
CA VAL A 321 11.76 9.75 11.49
C VAL A 321 12.25 10.46 10.24
N LEU A 322 12.11 11.80 10.20
CA LEU A 322 12.55 12.61 9.06
C LEU A 322 14.06 12.48 8.82
N ARG A 323 14.89 12.58 9.86
CA ARG A 323 16.34 12.36 9.74
C ARG A 323 16.69 10.95 9.25
N ALA A 324 16.01 9.93 9.77
CA ALA A 324 16.23 8.56 9.32
C ALA A 324 15.90 8.36 7.83
N ALA A 325 14.92 9.10 7.31
CA ALA A 325 14.58 9.11 5.88
C ALA A 325 15.61 9.91 5.04
N GLN A 326 16.08 11.05 5.53
CA GLN A 326 17.05 11.89 4.78
C GLN A 326 18.41 11.22 4.57
N VAL A 327 18.91 10.48 5.57
CA VAL A 327 20.27 9.88 5.53
C VAL A 327 20.39 8.67 4.60
N VAL A 328 19.29 8.20 4.00
CA VAL A 328 19.32 7.07 3.06
C VAL A 328 19.62 7.47 1.62
N ASN A 329 19.51 8.75 1.31
CA ASN A 329 19.84 9.29 -0.01
C ASN A 329 21.35 9.16 -0.29
N ARG A 330 21.72 9.08 -1.56
CA ARG A 330 23.13 9.13 -1.94
C ARG A 330 23.69 10.49 -1.56
N LYS A 331 24.90 10.52 -0.99
CA LYS A 331 25.62 11.79 -0.84
C LYS A 331 25.89 12.32 -2.25
N ARG A 332 25.37 13.48 -2.56
CA ARG A 332 25.65 14.22 -3.79
C ARG A 332 26.97 14.96 -3.63
#